data_7343cd9d648b778f978a8b8452fd2ed9
#
_entry.id   7343cd9d648b778f978a8b8452fd2ed9
#
_cell.length_a   1.000
_cell.length_b   1.000
_cell.length_c   1.000
_cell.angle_alpha   90.00
_cell.angle_beta   90.00
_cell.angle_gamma   90.00
#
_symmetry.space_group_name_H-M   'P 1'
#
loop_
_entity.id
_entity.type
_entity.pdbx_description
1 polymer ?
#
loop_
_entity_poly.entity_id
_entity_poly.type
_entity_poly.pdbx_seq_one_letter_code
_entity_poly.pdbx_strand_id
1 'polypeptide(L)'
;GDKCTVTLGENTGNAGKTVEIKFSSTKGISDDKQNTLKTALEKDFPDNNIEVYESNDVAASSGMNFFFKCLAACALAMVITIIYIGFRFKKIGGISAGVFSVVALAHDMCMVYGCFVICRFDINANFMAVLLTILGYSINATIIIYDRIRENENLLGNKMELEDLVNLSITQTMGRSIHTTVTTVLAMATVCIVCIICGVTSILSFAFPLIIGMISGVYSSNCIAPT
;
A
#
# COMPACT_ATOMS: atom_id res chain seq x y z
N GLY A 1 -12.78 29.70 -15.16
CA GLY A 1 -11.86 28.86 -15.90
C GLY A 1 -11.17 27.93 -14.96
N ASP A 2 -11.19 26.63 -15.24
CA ASP A 2 -10.54 25.62 -14.43
C ASP A 2 -9.02 25.84 -14.45
N LYS A 3 -8.38 25.81 -13.29
CA LYS A 3 -6.91 25.95 -13.22
C LYS A 3 -6.29 24.68 -13.78
N CYS A 4 -5.44 24.85 -14.78
CA CYS A 4 -4.69 23.78 -15.42
C CYS A 4 -3.22 23.97 -15.08
N THR A 5 -2.54 22.92 -14.65
CA THR A 5 -1.09 22.90 -14.45
C THR A 5 -0.49 22.01 -15.52
N VAL A 6 0.45 22.54 -16.30
CA VAL A 6 1.15 21.81 -17.34
C VAL A 6 2.59 21.58 -16.88
N THR A 7 3.02 20.32 -16.80
CA THR A 7 4.38 19.95 -16.48
C THR A 7 4.99 19.17 -17.64
N LEU A 8 6.21 19.54 -18.02
CA LEU A 8 6.98 18.83 -19.05
C LEU A 8 7.80 17.72 -18.37
N GLY A 9 7.63 16.48 -18.83
CA GLY A 9 8.44 15.34 -18.44
C GLY A 9 9.31 14.88 -19.59
N GLU A 10 10.56 14.56 -19.31
CA GLU A 10 11.44 13.89 -20.28
C GLU A 10 11.30 12.38 -20.09
N ASN A 11 10.85 11.69 -21.12
CA ASN A 11 10.81 10.22 -21.13
C ASN A 11 12.15 9.70 -21.64
N THR A 12 12.90 9.02 -20.77
CA THR A 12 14.25 8.51 -21.06
C THR A 12 14.24 7.27 -21.98
N GLY A 13 13.08 6.70 -22.27
CA GLY A 13 12.97 5.40 -22.98
C GLY A 13 12.53 5.44 -24.44
N ASN A 14 11.89 6.50 -24.90
CA ASN A 14 11.56 6.73 -26.32
C ASN A 14 11.70 8.22 -26.60
N ALA A 15 12.20 8.58 -27.78
CA ALA A 15 12.58 9.96 -28.18
C ALA A 15 11.40 10.96 -28.24
N GLY A 16 10.44 10.88 -27.32
CA GLY A 16 9.27 11.74 -27.19
C GLY A 16 9.27 12.53 -25.89
N LYS A 17 8.87 13.80 -25.96
CA LYS A 17 8.60 14.61 -24.76
C LYS A 17 7.21 14.29 -24.26
N THR A 18 7.08 13.94 -22.99
CA THR A 18 5.78 13.77 -22.33
C THR A 18 5.32 15.09 -21.71
N VAL A 19 4.04 15.42 -21.91
CA VAL A 19 3.39 16.59 -21.30
C VAL A 19 2.33 16.07 -20.35
N GLU A 20 2.46 16.36 -19.08
CA GLU A 20 1.45 16.06 -18.08
C GLU A 20 0.55 17.29 -17.88
N ILE A 21 -0.74 17.13 -18.15
CA ILE A 21 -1.74 18.18 -18.00
C ILE A 21 -2.64 17.83 -16.82
N LYS A 22 -2.46 18.51 -15.68
CA LYS A 22 -3.31 18.36 -14.48
C LYS A 22 -4.40 19.41 -14.49
N PHE A 23 -5.65 18.97 -14.49
CA PHE A 23 -6.81 19.84 -14.34
C PHE A 23 -7.27 19.84 -12.89
N SER A 24 -7.32 21.01 -12.25
CA SER A 24 -7.92 21.18 -10.92
C SER A 24 -9.42 21.43 -11.06
N SER A 25 -10.18 20.40 -11.43
CA SER A 25 -11.63 20.43 -11.59
C SER A 25 -12.32 19.61 -10.51
N THR A 26 -13.43 20.09 -9.97
CA THR A 26 -14.27 19.33 -9.02
C THR A 26 -15.13 18.26 -9.74
N LYS A 27 -15.22 18.32 -11.05
CA LYS A 27 -15.86 17.31 -11.91
C LYS A 27 -14.78 16.76 -12.82
N GLY A 28 -14.58 15.45 -12.84
CA GLY A 28 -13.66 14.80 -13.74
C GLY A 28 -13.90 15.16 -15.21
N ILE A 29 -12.90 14.97 -16.04
CA ILE A 29 -13.00 15.23 -17.48
C ILE A 29 -13.60 13.99 -18.12
N SER A 30 -14.83 14.10 -18.67
CA SER A 30 -15.46 13.01 -19.41
C SER A 30 -14.62 12.63 -20.64
N ASP A 31 -14.72 11.37 -21.07
CA ASP A 31 -14.03 10.83 -22.26
C ASP A 31 -14.24 11.70 -23.50
N ASP A 32 -15.43 12.29 -23.68
CA ASP A 32 -15.72 13.21 -24.77
C ASP A 32 -14.88 14.48 -24.74
N LYS A 33 -14.61 15.02 -23.54
CA LYS A 33 -13.75 16.20 -23.37
C LYS A 33 -12.29 15.87 -23.56
N GLN A 34 -11.84 14.67 -23.13
CA GLN A 34 -10.50 14.20 -23.39
C GLN A 34 -10.23 14.05 -24.89
N ASN A 35 -11.17 13.45 -25.62
CA ASN A 35 -11.09 13.32 -27.07
C ASN A 35 -11.13 14.68 -27.79
N THR A 36 -11.93 15.61 -27.28
CA THR A 36 -11.97 16.99 -27.81
C THR A 36 -10.65 17.71 -27.59
N LEU A 37 -10.04 17.55 -26.41
CA LEU A 37 -8.72 18.12 -26.10
C LEU A 37 -7.63 17.52 -27.01
N LYS A 38 -7.63 16.18 -27.17
CA LYS A 38 -6.71 15.49 -28.08
C LYS A 38 -6.82 16.03 -29.50
N THR A 39 -8.03 16.09 -30.03
CA THR A 39 -8.27 16.59 -31.39
C THR A 39 -7.87 18.06 -31.56
N ALA A 40 -8.06 18.90 -30.51
CA ALA A 40 -7.62 20.28 -30.53
C ALA A 40 -6.08 20.40 -30.57
N LEU A 41 -5.40 19.58 -29.74
CA LEU A 41 -3.94 19.55 -29.72
C LEU A 41 -3.34 19.02 -31.02
N GLU A 42 -3.92 17.99 -31.64
CA GLU A 42 -3.50 17.46 -32.94
C GLU A 42 -3.68 18.51 -34.06
N LYS A 43 -4.73 19.34 -33.97
CA LYS A 43 -4.98 20.42 -34.91
C LYS A 43 -4.00 21.59 -34.77
N ASP A 44 -3.63 21.93 -33.54
CA ASP A 44 -2.72 23.05 -33.27
C ASP A 44 -1.25 22.66 -33.47
N PHE A 45 -0.93 21.35 -33.37
CA PHE A 45 0.43 20.81 -33.53
C PHE A 45 0.45 19.63 -34.51
N PRO A 46 0.19 19.84 -35.82
CA PRO A 46 0.03 18.74 -36.79
C PRO A 46 1.31 17.96 -37.06
N ASP A 47 2.47 18.54 -36.80
CA ASP A 47 3.77 17.89 -37.00
C ASP A 47 4.19 16.98 -35.84
N ASN A 48 3.45 17.02 -34.73
CA ASN A 48 3.72 16.20 -33.55
C ASN A 48 2.72 15.04 -33.49
N ASN A 49 3.23 13.81 -33.48
CA ASN A 49 2.40 12.61 -33.32
C ASN A 49 1.95 12.54 -31.85
N ILE A 50 0.78 13.12 -31.53
CA ILE A 50 0.27 13.22 -30.17
C ILE A 50 -0.50 11.96 -29.82
N GLU A 51 0.04 11.16 -28.89
CA GLU A 51 -0.62 9.98 -28.36
C GLU A 51 -0.93 10.18 -26.87
N VAL A 52 -2.13 9.73 -26.44
CA VAL A 52 -2.48 9.70 -25.02
C VAL A 52 -1.74 8.52 -24.40
N TYR A 53 -0.70 8.81 -23.63
CA TYR A 53 0.11 7.79 -22.97
C TYR A 53 -0.59 7.24 -21.73
N GLU A 54 -1.21 8.09 -20.94
CA GLU A 54 -1.92 7.72 -19.71
C GLU A 54 -3.01 8.75 -19.39
N SER A 55 -4.19 8.29 -19.01
CA SER A 55 -5.28 9.14 -18.54
C SER A 55 -5.77 8.65 -17.17
N ASN A 56 -5.52 9.45 -16.13
CA ASN A 56 -6.01 9.20 -14.78
C ASN A 56 -7.10 10.22 -14.45
N ASP A 57 -8.35 9.84 -14.59
CA ASP A 57 -9.49 10.71 -14.24
C ASP A 57 -10.07 10.30 -12.89
N VAL A 58 -9.87 11.15 -11.87
CA VAL A 58 -10.51 11.03 -10.57
C VAL A 58 -11.32 12.29 -10.29
N ALA A 59 -12.62 12.24 -10.59
CA ALA A 59 -13.51 13.32 -10.19
C ALA A 59 -13.43 13.53 -8.67
N ALA A 60 -13.19 14.75 -8.19
CA ALA A 60 -13.00 15.06 -6.77
C ALA A 60 -14.20 14.60 -5.91
N SER A 61 -15.43 14.65 -6.44
CA SER A 61 -16.63 14.13 -5.78
C SER A 61 -16.65 12.60 -5.72
N SER A 62 -16.14 11.92 -6.74
CA SER A 62 -16.00 10.46 -6.78
C SER A 62 -14.82 10.00 -5.91
N GLY A 63 -13.73 10.77 -5.84
CA GLY A 63 -12.58 10.50 -5.02
C GLY A 63 -12.92 10.46 -3.52
N MET A 64 -13.71 11.42 -3.03
CA MET A 64 -14.13 11.44 -1.63
C MET A 64 -15.02 10.25 -1.29
N ASN A 65 -16.01 9.94 -2.14
CA ASN A 65 -16.86 8.77 -1.96
C ASN A 65 -16.08 7.46 -2.04
N PHE A 66 -15.12 7.36 -2.95
CA PHE A 66 -14.21 6.23 -3.05
C PHE A 66 -13.36 6.08 -1.78
N PHE A 67 -12.77 7.19 -1.28
CA PHE A 67 -11.99 7.21 -0.06
C PHE A 67 -12.78 6.68 1.14
N PHE A 68 -14.01 7.17 1.37
CA PHE A 68 -14.86 6.67 2.46
C PHE A 68 -15.22 5.20 2.31
N LYS A 69 -15.50 4.72 1.09
CA LYS A 69 -15.75 3.29 0.85
C LYS A 69 -14.55 2.43 1.18
N CYS A 70 -13.35 2.88 0.82
CA CYS A 70 -12.12 2.16 1.13
C CYS A 70 -11.79 2.21 2.62
N LEU A 71 -12.02 3.34 3.30
CA LEU A 71 -11.87 3.44 4.74
C LEU A 71 -12.83 2.48 5.47
N ALA A 72 -14.08 2.39 5.00
CA ALA A 72 -15.07 1.42 5.52
C ALA A 72 -14.61 -0.02 5.26
N ALA A 73 -14.05 -0.33 4.10
CA ALA A 73 -13.48 -1.65 3.80
C ALA A 73 -12.29 -1.99 4.72
N CYS A 74 -11.39 -1.04 4.97
CA CYS A 74 -10.29 -1.22 5.92
C CYS A 74 -10.81 -1.47 7.34
N ALA A 75 -11.79 -0.68 7.80
CA ALA A 75 -12.41 -0.86 9.12
C ALA A 75 -13.07 -2.24 9.23
N LEU A 76 -13.81 -2.66 8.22
CA LEU A 76 -14.43 -3.98 8.17
C LEU A 76 -13.36 -5.10 8.21
N ALA A 77 -12.29 -4.96 7.46
CA ALA A 77 -11.19 -5.91 7.48
C ALA A 77 -10.53 -6.02 8.87
N MET A 78 -10.33 -4.89 9.57
CA MET A 78 -9.81 -4.88 10.94
C MET A 78 -10.76 -5.60 11.91
N VAL A 79 -12.08 -5.36 11.81
CA VAL A 79 -13.08 -6.05 12.66
C VAL A 79 -13.06 -7.56 12.40
N ILE A 80 -13.05 -7.97 11.14
CA ILE A 80 -12.98 -9.40 10.76
C ILE A 80 -11.69 -10.02 11.29
N THR A 81 -10.56 -9.29 11.24
CA THR A 81 -9.27 -9.75 11.79
C THR A 81 -9.34 -9.98 13.29
N ILE A 82 -9.93 -9.05 14.08
CA ILE A 82 -10.11 -9.23 15.53
C ILE A 82 -10.93 -10.48 15.80
N ILE A 83 -12.04 -10.64 15.10
CA ILE A 83 -12.93 -11.80 15.26
C ILE A 83 -12.18 -13.09 14.93
N TYR A 84 -11.49 -13.15 13.79
CA TYR A 84 -10.74 -14.31 13.36
C TYR A 84 -9.64 -14.69 14.36
N ILE A 85 -8.78 -13.73 14.76
CA ILE A 85 -7.70 -13.95 15.73
C ILE A 85 -8.28 -14.31 17.09
N GLY A 86 -9.32 -13.63 17.54
CA GLY A 86 -10.02 -13.91 18.79
C GLY A 86 -10.53 -15.33 18.90
N PHE A 87 -11.12 -15.87 17.83
CA PHE A 87 -11.59 -17.26 17.80
C PHE A 87 -10.45 -18.26 17.62
N ARG A 88 -9.49 -17.95 16.74
CA ARG A 88 -8.40 -18.87 16.36
C ARG A 88 -7.37 -19.06 17.45
N PHE A 89 -7.13 -18.03 18.26
CA PHE A 89 -6.05 -17.97 19.26
C PHE A 89 -6.55 -17.80 20.69
N LYS A 90 -7.73 -18.33 21.03
CA LYS A 90 -8.34 -18.24 22.37
C LYS A 90 -7.41 -18.64 23.52
N LYS A 91 -6.51 -19.60 23.30
CA LYS A 91 -5.61 -20.13 24.35
C LYS A 91 -4.52 -19.14 24.78
N ILE A 92 -4.12 -18.22 23.90
CA ILE A 92 -3.07 -17.24 24.13
C ILE A 92 -3.61 -15.82 24.31
N GLY A 93 -4.84 -15.66 24.84
CA GLY A 93 -5.45 -14.35 25.02
C GLY A 93 -6.03 -13.75 23.74
N GLY A 94 -6.70 -14.57 22.92
CA GLY A 94 -7.14 -14.24 21.54
C GLY A 94 -7.72 -12.86 21.29
N ILE A 95 -8.51 -12.29 22.21
CA ILE A 95 -9.07 -10.93 22.03
C ILE A 95 -7.97 -9.88 22.16
N SER A 96 -7.09 -10.00 23.16
CA SER A 96 -5.94 -9.12 23.35
C SER A 96 -5.02 -9.18 22.12
N ALA A 97 -4.65 -10.39 21.68
CA ALA A 97 -3.86 -10.61 20.48
C ALA A 97 -4.51 -9.97 19.23
N GLY A 98 -5.84 -10.07 19.09
CA GLY A 98 -6.58 -9.41 18.02
C GLY A 98 -6.50 -7.89 18.06
N VAL A 99 -6.62 -7.29 19.25
CA VAL A 99 -6.50 -5.83 19.43
C VAL A 99 -5.09 -5.34 19.10
N PHE A 100 -4.05 -5.99 19.62
CA PHE A 100 -2.66 -5.62 19.33
C PHE A 100 -2.31 -5.80 17.85
N SER A 101 -2.87 -6.82 17.19
CA SER A 101 -2.75 -6.96 15.73
C SER A 101 -3.33 -5.76 14.98
N VAL A 102 -4.48 -5.24 15.41
CA VAL A 102 -5.08 -4.05 14.80
C VAL A 102 -4.26 -2.79 15.08
N VAL A 103 -3.66 -2.66 16.26
CA VAL A 103 -2.73 -1.57 16.56
C VAL A 103 -1.51 -1.62 15.63
N ALA A 104 -0.94 -2.81 15.41
CA ALA A 104 0.15 -3.01 14.45
C ALA A 104 -0.26 -2.62 13.03
N LEU A 105 -1.46 -3.03 12.58
CA LEU A 105 -1.99 -2.66 11.27
C LEU A 105 -2.22 -1.14 11.14
N ALA A 106 -2.75 -0.50 12.18
CA ALA A 106 -2.94 0.96 12.18
C ALA A 106 -1.60 1.70 12.09
N HIS A 107 -0.56 1.21 12.78
CA HIS A 107 0.80 1.72 12.66
C HIS A 107 1.31 1.62 11.21
N ASP A 108 1.16 0.47 10.56
CA ASP A 108 1.60 0.26 9.18
C ASP A 108 0.86 1.18 8.19
N MET A 109 -0.44 1.37 8.39
CA MET A 109 -1.23 2.33 7.59
C MET A 109 -0.74 3.77 7.78
N CYS A 110 -0.39 4.17 9.01
CA CYS A 110 0.19 5.49 9.28
C CYS A 110 1.55 5.67 8.59
N MET A 111 2.40 4.65 8.57
CA MET A 111 3.69 4.70 7.88
C MET A 111 3.52 4.85 6.36
N VAL A 112 2.59 4.12 5.76
CA VAL A 112 2.26 4.26 4.33
C VAL A 112 1.72 5.66 4.04
N TYR A 113 0.78 6.15 4.85
CA TYR A 113 0.23 7.50 4.70
C TYR A 113 1.33 8.56 4.81
N GLY A 114 2.22 8.44 5.81
CA GLY A 114 3.38 9.32 5.96
C GLY A 114 4.28 9.33 4.73
N CYS A 115 4.52 8.15 4.13
CA CYS A 115 5.28 8.04 2.88
C CYS A 115 4.62 8.81 1.73
N PHE A 116 3.30 8.70 1.55
CA PHE A 116 2.57 9.44 0.53
C PHE A 116 2.67 10.96 0.73
N VAL A 117 2.55 11.42 1.98
CA VAL A 117 2.64 12.86 2.32
C VAL A 117 4.06 13.39 2.07
N ILE A 118 5.11 12.66 2.50
CA ILE A 118 6.51 13.09 2.35
C ILE A 118 6.92 13.11 0.87
N CYS A 119 6.54 12.08 0.11
CA CYS A 119 6.85 11.97 -1.32
C CYS A 119 5.93 12.84 -2.20
N ARG A 120 4.90 13.46 -1.61
CA ARG A 120 3.89 14.26 -2.31
C ARG A 120 3.17 13.47 -3.41
N PHE A 121 2.93 12.19 -3.17
CA PHE A 121 2.11 11.38 -4.06
C PHE A 121 0.63 11.70 -3.90
N ASP A 122 -0.11 11.68 -5.00
CA ASP A 122 -1.55 11.91 -4.97
C ASP A 122 -2.29 10.77 -4.25
N ILE A 123 -3.23 11.12 -3.37
CA ILE A 123 -4.11 10.16 -2.69
C ILE A 123 -5.22 9.74 -3.65
N ASN A 124 -4.96 8.67 -4.39
CA ASN A 124 -5.83 8.13 -5.43
C ASN A 124 -6.08 6.62 -5.22
N ALA A 125 -6.52 5.92 -6.27
CA ALA A 125 -6.73 4.47 -6.23
C ALA A 125 -5.46 3.69 -5.85
N ASN A 126 -4.26 4.16 -6.25
CA ASN A 126 -2.99 3.52 -5.90
C ASN A 126 -2.75 3.54 -4.38
N PHE A 127 -3.04 4.67 -3.71
CA PHE A 127 -2.96 4.76 -2.25
C PHE A 127 -3.81 3.68 -1.57
N MET A 128 -5.05 3.51 -2.01
CA MET A 128 -5.95 2.50 -1.45
C MET A 128 -5.50 1.08 -1.76
N ALA A 129 -5.00 0.84 -2.96
CA ALA A 129 -4.43 -0.45 -3.34
C ALA A 129 -3.22 -0.82 -2.46
N VAL A 130 -2.33 0.14 -2.17
CA VAL A 130 -1.21 -0.05 -1.24
C VAL A 130 -1.71 -0.38 0.15
N LEU A 131 -2.66 0.40 0.71
CA LEU A 131 -3.21 0.15 2.04
C LEU A 131 -3.80 -1.26 2.17
N LEU A 132 -4.64 -1.69 1.22
CA LEU A 132 -5.25 -3.02 1.24
C LEU A 132 -4.21 -4.14 1.10
N THR A 133 -3.19 -3.92 0.27
CA THR A 133 -2.09 -4.89 0.10
C THR A 133 -1.28 -5.03 1.38
N ILE A 134 -0.93 -3.91 2.04
CA ILE A 134 -0.18 -3.92 3.30
C ILE A 134 -1.00 -4.55 4.43
N LEU A 135 -2.30 -4.28 4.51
CA LEU A 135 -3.18 -4.96 5.47
C LEU A 135 -3.08 -6.48 5.32
N GLY A 136 -3.20 -7.00 4.09
CA GLY A 136 -3.09 -8.44 3.84
C GLY A 136 -1.72 -9.01 4.16
N TYR A 137 -0.66 -8.29 3.80
CA TYR A 137 0.73 -8.69 4.07
C TYR A 137 1.03 -8.72 5.58
N SER A 138 0.70 -7.67 6.31
CA SER A 138 0.97 -7.54 7.75
C SER A 138 0.14 -8.53 8.58
N ILE A 139 -1.14 -8.73 8.25
CA ILE A 139 -1.98 -9.75 8.89
C ILE A 139 -1.36 -11.15 8.72
N ASN A 140 -0.90 -11.50 7.52
CA ASN A 140 -0.28 -12.79 7.26
C ASN A 140 0.98 -13.00 8.10
N ALA A 141 1.84 -11.99 8.21
CA ALA A 141 3.04 -12.03 9.05
C ALA A 141 2.69 -12.24 10.53
N THR A 142 1.70 -11.51 11.03
CA THR A 142 1.23 -11.62 12.42
C THR A 142 0.63 -12.99 12.72
N ILE A 143 -0.17 -13.57 11.81
CA ILE A 143 -0.75 -14.90 11.96
C ILE A 143 0.34 -15.98 12.08
N ILE A 144 1.42 -15.88 11.31
CA ILE A 144 2.54 -16.84 11.36
C ILE A 144 3.17 -16.84 12.76
N ILE A 145 3.37 -15.67 13.36
CA ILE A 145 3.94 -15.52 14.70
C ILE A 145 2.97 -16.11 15.74
N TYR A 146 1.69 -15.76 15.69
CA TYR A 146 0.69 -16.27 16.64
C TYR A 146 0.47 -17.78 16.51
N ASP A 147 0.55 -18.33 15.32
CA ASP A 147 0.46 -19.77 15.13
C ASP A 147 1.65 -20.49 15.77
N ARG A 148 2.85 -19.89 15.69
CA ARG A 148 4.04 -20.39 16.39
C ARG A 148 3.95 -20.25 17.90
N ILE A 149 3.46 -19.13 18.42
CA ILE A 149 3.20 -18.94 19.84
C ILE A 149 2.25 -20.02 20.36
N ARG A 150 1.15 -20.26 19.64
CA ARG A 150 0.16 -21.29 19.99
C ARG A 150 0.77 -22.70 19.95
N GLU A 151 1.62 -22.99 18.99
CA GLU A 151 2.32 -24.28 18.90
C GLU A 151 3.25 -24.47 20.10
N ASN A 152 4.07 -23.47 20.41
CA ASN A 152 4.97 -23.51 21.56
C ASN A 152 4.21 -23.55 22.89
N GLU A 153 3.06 -22.88 23.01
CA GLU A 153 2.20 -22.95 24.19
C GLU A 153 1.68 -24.39 24.41
N ASN A 154 1.31 -25.11 23.36
CA ASN A 154 0.87 -26.50 23.48
C ASN A 154 2.04 -27.45 23.87
N LEU A 155 3.27 -27.13 23.48
CA LEU A 155 4.44 -27.99 23.73
C LEU A 155 5.16 -27.65 25.05
N LEU A 156 5.25 -26.38 25.41
CA LEU A 156 6.11 -25.86 26.45
C LEU A 156 5.38 -25.04 27.54
N GLY A 157 4.10 -24.71 27.36
CA GLY A 157 3.36 -23.78 28.20
C GLY A 157 3.34 -24.12 29.70
N ASN A 158 3.52 -25.39 30.08
CA ASN A 158 3.66 -25.82 31.48
C ASN A 158 5.11 -25.70 32.01
N LYS A 159 6.08 -25.33 31.18
CA LYS A 159 7.52 -25.35 31.51
C LYS A 159 8.19 -23.99 31.37
N MET A 160 7.51 -23.01 30.85
CA MET A 160 8.07 -21.72 30.48
C MET A 160 7.05 -20.61 30.76
N GLU A 161 7.52 -19.42 31.16
CA GLU A 161 6.66 -18.25 31.30
C GLU A 161 6.18 -17.76 29.93
N LEU A 162 5.03 -17.10 29.89
CA LEU A 162 4.41 -16.65 28.62
C LEU A 162 5.35 -15.70 27.85
N GLU A 163 6.03 -14.81 28.56
CA GLU A 163 6.98 -13.85 27.95
C GLU A 163 8.13 -14.56 27.24
N ASP A 164 8.78 -15.53 27.89
CA ASP A 164 9.87 -16.29 27.31
C ASP A 164 9.40 -17.13 26.12
N LEU A 165 8.18 -17.67 26.18
CA LEU A 165 7.56 -18.45 25.13
C LEU A 165 7.27 -17.58 23.89
N VAL A 166 6.80 -16.35 24.08
CA VAL A 166 6.59 -15.37 23.00
C VAL A 166 7.92 -15.00 22.35
N ASN A 167 8.95 -14.67 23.16
CA ASN A 167 10.29 -14.32 22.67
C ASN A 167 10.91 -15.47 21.87
N LEU A 168 10.78 -16.70 22.34
CA LEU A 168 11.22 -17.90 21.64
C LEU A 168 10.51 -18.04 20.28
N SER A 169 9.20 -17.84 20.27
CA SER A 169 8.38 -17.97 19.05
C SER A 169 8.72 -16.93 17.99
N ILE A 170 8.92 -15.67 18.42
CA ILE A 170 9.40 -14.60 17.54
C ILE A 170 10.75 -14.96 16.95
N THR A 171 11.71 -15.39 17.77
CA THR A 171 13.07 -15.77 17.32
C THR A 171 12.99 -16.89 16.27
N GLN A 172 12.13 -17.90 16.47
CA GLN A 172 11.96 -19.02 15.56
C GLN A 172 11.33 -18.63 14.20
N THR A 173 10.48 -17.59 14.17
CA THR A 173 9.79 -17.13 12.95
C THR A 173 10.50 -15.97 12.27
N MET A 174 11.37 -15.25 12.97
CA MET A 174 12.02 -14.04 12.48
C MET A 174 12.82 -14.27 11.18
N GLY A 175 13.59 -15.35 11.09
CA GLY A 175 14.35 -15.68 9.88
C GLY A 175 13.46 -15.78 8.65
N ARG A 176 12.32 -16.48 8.75
CA ARG A 176 11.35 -16.61 7.67
C ARG A 176 10.74 -15.25 7.29
N SER A 177 10.33 -14.46 8.28
CA SER A 177 9.74 -13.13 8.05
C SER A 177 10.71 -12.19 7.35
N ILE A 178 11.98 -12.17 7.78
CA ILE A 178 13.03 -11.35 7.15
C ILE A 178 13.30 -11.81 5.72
N HIS A 179 13.50 -13.10 5.48
CA HIS A 179 13.80 -13.61 4.14
C HIS A 179 12.64 -13.33 3.17
N THR A 180 11.39 -13.54 3.59
CA THR A 180 10.21 -13.25 2.76
C THR A 180 10.14 -11.76 2.42
N THR A 181 10.38 -10.88 3.40
CA THR A 181 10.33 -9.44 3.18
C THR A 181 11.47 -8.98 2.27
N VAL A 182 12.70 -9.45 2.51
CA VAL A 182 13.85 -9.09 1.67
C VAL A 182 13.62 -9.48 0.21
N THR A 183 13.13 -10.69 -0.05
CA THR A 183 12.84 -11.13 -1.43
C THR A 183 11.75 -10.31 -2.09
N THR A 184 10.68 -9.95 -1.36
CA THR A 184 9.60 -9.13 -1.89
C THR A 184 10.04 -7.68 -2.10
N VAL A 185 10.82 -7.11 -1.17
CA VAL A 185 11.39 -5.77 -1.31
C VAL A 185 12.35 -5.70 -2.50
N LEU A 186 13.19 -6.72 -2.72
CA LEU A 186 14.07 -6.78 -3.89
C LEU A 186 13.27 -6.82 -5.20
N ALA A 187 12.19 -7.61 -5.26
CA ALA A 187 11.31 -7.64 -6.43
C ALA A 187 10.67 -6.28 -6.69
N MET A 188 10.13 -5.62 -5.65
CA MET A 188 9.51 -4.30 -5.79
C MET A 188 10.53 -3.20 -6.09
N ALA A 189 11.75 -3.28 -5.53
CA ALA A 189 12.84 -2.36 -5.86
C ALA A 189 13.23 -2.47 -7.35
N THR A 190 13.26 -3.68 -7.89
CA THR A 190 13.49 -3.88 -9.34
C THR A 190 12.40 -3.19 -10.17
N VAL A 191 11.12 -3.32 -9.77
CA VAL A 191 10.02 -2.59 -10.42
C VAL A 191 10.23 -1.08 -10.33
N CYS A 192 10.59 -0.55 -9.15
CA CYS A 192 10.87 0.89 -8.99
C CYS A 192 12.00 1.36 -9.91
N ILE A 193 13.10 0.61 -10.01
CA ILE A 193 14.24 0.96 -10.88
C ILE A 193 13.78 1.00 -12.35
N VAL A 194 13.05 -0.01 -12.81
CA VAL A 194 12.53 -0.05 -14.18
C VAL A 194 11.58 1.12 -14.44
N CYS A 195 10.68 1.42 -13.49
CA CYS A 195 9.75 2.55 -13.62
C CYS A 195 10.46 3.90 -13.70
N ILE A 196 11.54 4.10 -12.94
CA ILE A 196 12.36 5.31 -13.01
C ILE A 196 13.04 5.42 -14.40
N ILE A 197 13.60 4.32 -14.89
CA ILE A 197 14.28 4.30 -16.21
C ILE A 197 13.27 4.55 -17.34
N CYS A 198 12.07 3.96 -17.25
CA CYS A 198 11.02 4.11 -18.27
C CYS A 198 10.17 5.37 -18.10
N GLY A 199 10.34 6.15 -17.02
CA GLY A 199 9.55 7.37 -16.77
C GLY A 199 8.09 7.13 -16.38
N VAL A 200 7.74 5.92 -15.90
CA VAL A 200 6.38 5.54 -15.53
C VAL A 200 6.10 5.90 -14.06
N THR A 201 5.60 7.10 -13.82
CA THR A 201 5.38 7.63 -12.47
C THR A 201 4.19 7.00 -11.74
N SER A 202 3.16 6.54 -12.45
CA SER A 202 1.97 5.92 -11.86
C SER A 202 2.29 4.65 -11.06
N ILE A 203 3.10 3.77 -11.65
CA ILE A 203 3.51 2.52 -10.99
C ILE A 203 4.47 2.82 -9.83
N LEU A 204 5.31 3.85 -9.95
CA LEU A 204 6.23 4.25 -8.90
C LEU A 204 5.48 4.69 -7.63
N SER A 205 4.37 5.44 -7.79
CA SER A 205 3.52 5.88 -6.68
C SER A 205 2.82 4.72 -5.94
N PHE A 206 2.75 3.53 -6.54
CA PHE A 206 2.29 2.29 -5.91
C PHE A 206 3.46 1.50 -5.29
N ALA A 207 4.51 1.25 -6.07
CA ALA A 207 5.59 0.34 -5.70
C ALA A 207 6.46 0.84 -4.55
N PHE A 208 6.79 2.13 -4.54
CA PHE A 208 7.68 2.70 -3.52
C PHE A 208 7.03 2.73 -2.11
N PRO A 209 5.79 3.24 -1.92
CA PRO A 209 5.14 3.17 -0.61
C PRO A 209 4.87 1.74 -0.14
N LEU A 210 4.68 0.80 -1.06
CA LEU A 210 4.52 -0.61 -0.72
C LEU A 210 5.79 -1.18 -0.07
N ILE A 211 6.99 -0.83 -0.55
CA ILE A 211 8.27 -1.19 0.08
C ILE A 211 8.32 -0.69 1.52
N ILE A 212 7.99 0.58 1.76
CA ILE A 212 7.99 1.18 3.11
C ILE A 212 6.99 0.45 4.01
N GLY A 213 5.78 0.19 3.51
CA GLY A 213 4.76 -0.53 4.25
C GLY A 213 5.17 -1.98 4.59
N MET A 214 5.85 -2.69 3.69
CA MET A 214 6.35 -4.06 3.97
C MET A 214 7.45 -4.05 5.04
N ILE A 215 8.37 -3.11 5.01
CA ILE A 215 9.42 -2.96 6.04
C ILE A 215 8.78 -2.63 7.39
N SER A 216 7.82 -1.68 7.42
CA SER A 216 7.02 -1.37 8.60
C SER A 216 6.28 -2.59 9.13
N GLY A 217 5.65 -3.38 8.24
CA GLY A 217 4.89 -4.58 8.60
C GLY A 217 5.73 -5.66 9.28
N VAL A 218 7.00 -5.83 8.89
CA VAL A 218 7.91 -6.74 9.62
C VAL A 218 8.18 -6.24 11.02
N TYR A 219 8.43 -4.95 11.17
CA TYR A 219 8.65 -4.35 12.48
C TYR A 219 7.42 -4.49 13.37
N SER A 220 6.26 -4.07 12.88
CA SER A 220 5.01 -4.08 13.65
C SER A 220 4.56 -5.49 14.02
N SER A 221 4.70 -6.45 13.11
CA SER A 221 4.34 -7.86 13.37
C SER A 221 5.23 -8.53 14.39
N ASN A 222 6.53 -8.18 14.47
CA ASN A 222 7.47 -8.79 15.42
C ASN A 222 7.54 -8.05 16.77
N CYS A 223 7.31 -6.72 16.79
CA CYS A 223 7.54 -5.90 17.97
C CYS A 223 6.24 -5.35 18.60
N ILE A 224 5.17 -5.15 17.84
CA ILE A 224 3.92 -4.54 18.33
C ILE A 224 2.84 -5.60 18.54
N ALA A 225 2.63 -6.48 17.58
CA ALA A 225 1.55 -7.44 17.63
C ALA A 225 1.67 -8.48 18.76
N PRO A 226 2.89 -9.00 19.13
CA PRO A 226 3.02 -10.04 20.14
C PRO A 226 3.07 -9.52 21.58
N THR A 227 3.10 -8.18 21.79
CA THR A 227 3.08 -7.58 23.13
C THR A 227 1.69 -7.58 23.73
#